data_c761dd86bd7195dfc3599869f9eebb46
#
_entry.id   c761dd86bd7195dfc3599869f9eebb46
#
_cell.length_a   1.000
_cell.length_b   1.000
_cell.length_c   1.000
_cell.angle_alpha   90.00
_cell.angle_beta   90.00
_cell.angle_gamma   90.00
#
_symmetry.space_group_name_H-M   'P 1'
#
loop_
_entity.id
_entity.type
_entity.pdbx_description
1 polymer ?
#
loop_
_entity_poly.entity_id
_entity_poly.type
_entity_poly.pdbx_seq_one_letter_code
_entity_poly.pdbx_strand_id
1 'polypeptide(L)'
;LYQTDYEPGLQLYSRHVFIMDKCKDLLPDYLRFMKGLVDSPDLSLNISRELLQQSRELKAIGRALEKNILKTLSRKLKNDREWYEKFWNEYGKSLKIGIYNSIYSGSDTVDKLKDLILFLSSKEGKLVTLKEYVERMPESQKKIYYATA
;
A
#
# COMPACT_ATOMS: atom_id res chain seq x y z
N LEU A 1 5.76 12.54 11.33
CA LEU A 1 5.77 11.08 11.10
C LEU A 1 6.34 10.28 12.27
N TYR A 2 6.59 10.93 13.39
CA TYR A 2 7.06 10.30 14.62
C TYR A 2 5.99 10.40 15.70
N GLN A 3 4.82 9.80 15.49
CA GLN A 3 3.98 9.39 16.61
C GLN A 3 4.59 8.09 17.13
N THR A 4 5.30 8.20 18.23
CA THR A 4 6.05 7.12 18.90
C THR A 4 5.16 5.99 19.44
N ASP A 5 3.83 6.17 19.44
CA ASP A 5 2.88 5.23 20.06
C ASP A 5 1.98 4.47 19.07
N TYR A 6 2.19 4.66 17.74
CA TYR A 6 1.40 3.91 16.76
C TYR A 6 2.07 2.58 16.42
N GLU A 7 1.57 1.50 16.95
CA GLU A 7 1.94 0.15 16.53
C GLU A 7 1.07 -0.31 15.36
N PRO A 8 1.67 -0.51 14.17
CA PRO A 8 0.94 -1.01 13.01
C PRO A 8 0.60 -2.49 13.18
N GLY A 9 -0.42 -2.91 12.49
CA GLY A 9 -0.80 -4.31 12.39
C GLY A 9 -2.30 -4.53 12.46
N LEU A 10 -2.73 -5.63 11.88
CA LEU A 10 -4.10 -6.10 11.90
C LEU A 10 -4.28 -7.13 13.01
N GLN A 11 -5.47 -7.17 13.61
CA GLN A 11 -5.84 -8.26 14.51
C GLN A 11 -6.00 -9.55 13.70
N LEU A 12 -5.51 -10.64 14.23
CA LEU A 12 -5.58 -11.93 13.59
C LEU A 12 -6.45 -12.91 14.38
N TYR A 13 -7.40 -13.50 13.67
CA TYR A 13 -8.31 -14.52 14.17
C TYR A 13 -8.23 -15.78 13.30
N SER A 14 -8.52 -16.92 13.88
CA SER A 14 -8.77 -18.16 13.16
C SER A 14 -10.07 -18.77 13.66
N ARG A 15 -11.01 -19.01 12.74
CA ARG A 15 -12.34 -19.57 13.06
C ARG A 15 -13.01 -18.82 14.23
N HIS A 16 -12.95 -17.47 14.17
CA HIS A 16 -13.46 -16.56 15.20
C HIS A 16 -12.74 -16.60 16.55
N VAL A 17 -11.62 -17.33 16.67
CA VAL A 17 -10.76 -17.36 17.85
C VAL A 17 -9.63 -16.37 17.68
N PHE A 18 -9.46 -15.48 18.66
CA PHE A 18 -8.37 -14.51 18.68
C PHE A 18 -7.01 -15.19 18.78
N ILE A 19 -6.09 -14.81 17.89
CA ILE A 19 -4.70 -15.32 17.87
C ILE A 19 -3.73 -14.25 18.36
N MET A 20 -3.75 -13.08 17.75
CA MET A 20 -2.86 -11.98 18.14
C MET A 20 -3.42 -10.61 17.75
N ASP A 21 -3.04 -9.61 18.54
CA ASP A 21 -3.18 -8.21 18.19
C ASP A 21 -1.96 -7.76 17.39
N LYS A 22 -2.15 -6.82 16.45
CA LYS A 22 -1.07 -6.15 15.70
C LYS A 22 -0.10 -7.10 14.99
N CYS A 23 -0.64 -7.97 14.13
CA CYS A 23 0.18 -8.82 13.27
C CYS A 23 0.92 -7.96 12.21
N LYS A 24 2.18 -7.63 12.50
CA LYS A 24 3.01 -6.74 11.66
C LYS A 24 3.40 -7.38 10.33
N ASP A 25 3.50 -8.71 10.30
CA ASP A 25 3.98 -9.47 9.14
C ASP A 25 2.89 -9.70 8.08
N LEU A 26 1.66 -9.27 8.37
CA LEU A 26 0.54 -9.49 7.47
C LEU A 26 0.55 -8.54 6.26
N LEU A 27 0.98 -7.30 6.47
CA LEU A 27 1.02 -6.28 5.43
C LEU A 27 2.42 -5.64 5.35
N PRO A 28 2.86 -5.24 4.14
CA PRO A 28 4.09 -4.48 3.99
C PRO A 28 3.99 -3.11 4.65
N ASP A 29 5.14 -2.56 5.07
CA ASP A 29 5.23 -1.29 5.82
C ASP A 29 4.53 -0.10 5.16
N TYR A 30 4.48 -0.07 3.83
CA TYR A 30 3.79 1.01 3.13
C TYR A 30 2.26 0.97 3.25
N LEU A 31 1.70 -0.14 3.78
CA LEU A 31 0.28 -0.28 4.14
C LEU A 31 0.04 -0.24 5.67
N ARG A 32 1.03 0.20 6.45
CA ARG A 32 0.96 0.26 7.91
C ARG A 32 -0.19 1.10 8.48
N PHE A 33 -0.78 1.96 7.68
CA PHE A 33 -1.95 2.76 8.05
C PHE A 33 -3.25 1.95 8.09
N MET A 34 -3.26 0.74 7.54
CA MET A 34 -4.43 -0.14 7.57
C MET A 34 -4.77 -0.58 8.98
N LYS A 35 -6.06 -0.53 9.30
CA LYS A 35 -6.61 -0.96 10.59
C LYS A 35 -7.73 -1.97 10.35
N GLY A 36 -7.92 -2.88 11.30
CA GLY A 36 -8.99 -3.86 11.25
C GLY A 36 -8.55 -5.23 11.72
N LEU A 37 -9.27 -6.24 11.29
CA LEU A 37 -9.00 -7.63 11.62
C LEU A 37 -9.04 -8.53 10.38
N VAL A 38 -8.38 -9.67 10.49
CA VAL A 38 -8.43 -10.77 9.54
C VAL A 38 -8.84 -12.03 10.29
N ASP A 39 -9.86 -12.71 9.80
CA ASP A 39 -10.27 -14.03 10.28
C ASP A 39 -10.10 -15.04 9.15
N SER A 40 -9.31 -16.07 9.37
CA SER A 40 -9.06 -17.12 8.36
C SER A 40 -9.17 -18.51 8.98
N PRO A 41 -9.98 -19.40 8.40
CA PRO A 41 -10.10 -20.78 8.84
C PRO A 41 -8.84 -21.62 8.55
N ASP A 42 -7.95 -21.11 7.69
CA ASP A 42 -6.76 -21.85 7.24
C ASP A 42 -5.59 -21.73 8.23
N LEU A 43 -5.70 -20.85 9.22
CA LEU A 43 -4.67 -20.69 10.25
C LEU A 43 -4.86 -21.74 11.35
N SER A 44 -3.78 -22.42 11.70
CA SER A 44 -3.79 -23.38 12.82
C SER A 44 -3.81 -22.66 14.17
N LEU A 45 -4.68 -23.10 15.08
CA LEU A 45 -4.78 -22.59 16.45
C LEU A 45 -3.65 -23.09 17.38
N ASN A 46 -2.93 -24.14 16.97
CA ASN A 46 -1.93 -24.82 17.82
C ASN A 46 -0.48 -24.44 17.48
N ILE A 47 -0.28 -23.29 16.83
CA ILE A 47 1.06 -22.84 16.42
C ILE A 47 1.51 -21.70 17.34
N SER A 48 2.79 -21.70 17.77
CA SER A 48 3.37 -20.57 18.47
C SER A 48 3.41 -19.34 17.55
N ARG A 49 3.44 -18.13 18.14
CA ARG A 49 3.47 -16.86 17.38
C ARG A 49 4.63 -16.82 16.38
N GLU A 50 5.81 -17.30 16.79
CA GLU A 50 7.02 -17.32 15.97
C GLU A 50 6.88 -18.26 14.76
N LEU A 51 6.29 -19.43 14.95
CA LEU A 51 6.04 -20.38 13.86
C LEU A 51 4.94 -19.88 12.93
N LEU A 52 3.92 -19.20 13.47
CA LEU A 52 2.85 -18.62 12.67
C LEU A 52 3.38 -17.52 11.72
N GLN A 53 4.27 -16.66 12.19
CA GLN A 53 4.91 -15.63 11.37
C GLN A 53 5.70 -16.17 10.18
N GLN A 54 6.23 -17.40 10.31
CA GLN A 54 6.96 -18.08 9.24
C GLN A 54 6.05 -18.95 8.36
N SER A 55 4.77 -19.08 8.70
CA SER A 55 3.85 -19.97 7.98
C SER A 55 3.60 -19.52 6.55
N ARG A 56 3.42 -20.49 5.66
CA ARG A 56 3.06 -20.23 4.27
C ARG A 56 1.67 -19.65 4.13
N GLU A 57 0.77 -20.07 5.01
CA GLU A 57 -0.62 -19.62 5.09
C GLU A 57 -0.69 -18.13 5.41
N LEU A 58 0.03 -17.65 6.42
CA LEU A 58 0.07 -16.24 6.77
C LEU A 58 0.63 -15.39 5.62
N LYS A 59 1.69 -15.84 4.98
CA LYS A 59 2.27 -15.18 3.80
C LYS A 59 1.30 -15.15 2.60
N ALA A 60 0.52 -16.20 2.40
CA ALA A 60 -0.49 -16.24 1.34
C ALA A 60 -1.64 -15.27 1.62
N ILE A 61 -2.12 -15.21 2.87
CA ILE A 61 -3.13 -14.24 3.31
C ILE A 61 -2.61 -12.81 3.12
N GLY A 62 -1.38 -12.53 3.55
CA GLY A 62 -0.77 -11.21 3.37
C GLY A 62 -0.72 -10.76 1.92
N ARG A 63 -0.27 -11.63 1.00
CA ARG A 63 -0.27 -11.33 -0.44
C ARG A 63 -1.67 -11.08 -1.00
N ALA A 64 -2.66 -11.86 -0.57
CA ALA A 64 -4.04 -11.68 -1.01
C ALA A 64 -4.62 -10.35 -0.52
N LEU A 65 -4.35 -9.98 0.73
CA LEU A 65 -4.75 -8.69 1.31
C LEU A 65 -4.09 -7.53 0.57
N GLU A 66 -2.76 -7.55 0.41
CA GLU A 66 -2.02 -6.53 -0.35
C GLU A 66 -2.64 -6.33 -1.72
N LYS A 67 -2.82 -7.41 -2.48
CA LYS A 67 -3.43 -7.37 -3.81
C LYS A 67 -4.83 -6.74 -3.80
N ASN A 68 -5.68 -7.11 -2.84
CA ASN A 68 -7.04 -6.58 -2.75
C ASN A 68 -7.08 -5.10 -2.35
N ILE A 69 -6.19 -4.68 -1.44
CA ILE A 69 -6.06 -3.28 -1.05
C ILE A 69 -5.63 -2.44 -2.26
N LEU A 70 -4.56 -2.84 -2.96
CA LEU A 70 -4.06 -2.12 -4.12
C LEU A 70 -5.08 -2.07 -5.26
N LYS A 71 -5.82 -3.17 -5.50
CA LYS A 71 -6.94 -3.20 -6.45
C LYS A 71 -8.03 -2.21 -6.07
N THR A 72 -8.36 -2.11 -4.78
CA THR A 72 -9.35 -1.15 -4.28
C THR A 72 -8.88 0.28 -4.45
N LEU A 73 -7.62 0.58 -4.13
CA LEU A 73 -7.04 1.90 -4.35
C LEU A 73 -7.03 2.29 -5.83
N SER A 74 -6.66 1.36 -6.72
CA SER A 74 -6.71 1.59 -8.17
C SER A 74 -8.12 1.88 -8.66
N ARG A 75 -9.11 1.12 -8.17
CA ARG A 75 -10.52 1.38 -8.49
C ARG A 75 -10.98 2.75 -7.99
N LYS A 76 -10.58 3.15 -6.79
CA LYS A 76 -10.90 4.47 -6.22
C LYS A 76 -10.26 5.59 -7.01
N LEU A 77 -8.98 5.45 -7.36
CA LEU A 77 -8.27 6.42 -8.21
C LEU A 77 -8.99 6.65 -9.54
N LYS A 78 -9.55 5.59 -10.15
CA LYS A 78 -10.23 5.65 -11.44
C LYS A 78 -11.67 6.18 -11.34
N ASN A 79 -12.42 5.75 -10.33
CA ASN A 79 -13.87 5.94 -10.28
C ASN A 79 -14.33 6.95 -9.21
N ASP A 80 -13.45 7.36 -8.30
CA ASP A 80 -13.76 8.24 -7.17
C ASP A 80 -12.53 9.07 -6.81
N ARG A 81 -12.18 9.98 -7.72
CA ARG A 81 -10.96 10.77 -7.65
C ARG A 81 -10.88 11.63 -6.39
N GLU A 82 -11.99 12.24 -5.99
CA GLU A 82 -12.05 13.09 -4.81
C GLU A 82 -11.69 12.29 -3.53
N TRP A 83 -12.25 11.10 -3.38
CA TRP A 83 -11.91 10.21 -2.28
C TRP A 83 -10.42 9.83 -2.32
N TYR A 84 -9.91 9.53 -3.52
CA TYR A 84 -8.51 9.11 -3.67
C TYR A 84 -7.53 10.24 -3.35
N GLU A 85 -7.84 11.48 -3.70
CA GLU A 85 -7.00 12.63 -3.36
C GLU A 85 -6.98 12.92 -1.85
N LYS A 86 -8.11 12.75 -1.15
CA LYS A 86 -8.16 12.80 0.31
C LYS A 86 -7.28 11.70 0.93
N PHE A 87 -7.42 10.48 0.46
CA PHE A 87 -6.55 9.36 0.86
C PHE A 87 -5.07 9.67 0.59
N TRP A 88 -4.76 10.20 -0.59
CA TRP A 88 -3.40 10.52 -0.99
C TRP A 88 -2.76 11.58 -0.09
N ASN A 89 -3.49 12.60 0.28
CA ASN A 89 -3.01 13.67 1.17
C ASN A 89 -2.61 13.12 2.54
N GLU A 90 -3.33 12.12 3.03
CA GLU A 90 -3.05 11.50 4.33
C GLU A 90 -1.96 10.43 4.26
N TYR A 91 -2.03 9.53 3.27
CA TYR A 91 -1.24 8.30 3.23
C TYR A 91 -0.28 8.19 2.05
N GLY A 92 -0.30 9.12 1.11
CA GLY A 92 0.53 9.07 -0.10
C GLY A 92 2.04 8.99 0.20
N LYS A 93 2.49 9.60 1.30
CA LYS A 93 3.88 9.49 1.76
C LYS A 93 4.28 8.05 2.09
N SER A 94 3.37 7.26 2.68
CA SER A 94 3.64 5.85 2.98
C SER A 94 3.86 5.04 1.71
N LEU A 95 3.06 5.27 0.66
CA LEU A 95 3.25 4.61 -0.63
C LEU A 95 4.58 5.02 -1.30
N LYS A 96 4.96 6.30 -1.23
CA LYS A 96 6.27 6.77 -1.74
C LYS A 96 7.44 6.14 -0.99
N ILE A 97 7.36 6.01 0.33
CA ILE A 97 8.37 5.34 1.15
C ILE A 97 8.48 3.86 0.74
N GLY A 98 7.36 3.19 0.45
CA GLY A 98 7.36 1.83 -0.08
C GLY A 98 8.16 1.69 -1.37
N ILE A 99 7.97 2.60 -2.32
CA ILE A 99 8.76 2.64 -3.57
C ILE A 99 10.23 2.88 -3.26
N TYR A 100 10.55 3.89 -2.43
CA TYR A 100 11.92 4.22 -2.07
C TYR A 100 12.66 3.02 -1.46
N ASN A 101 12.06 2.36 -0.48
CA ASN A 101 12.65 1.19 0.17
C ASN A 101 12.84 0.00 -0.79
N SER A 102 11.96 -0.13 -1.78
CA SER A 102 12.04 -1.22 -2.75
C SER A 102 13.21 -1.12 -3.71
N ILE A 103 13.73 0.09 -3.96
CA ILE A 103 14.92 0.31 -4.80
C ILE A 103 16.13 -0.43 -4.23
N TYR A 104 16.21 -0.51 -2.90
CA TYR A 104 17.32 -1.18 -2.20
C TYR A 104 17.07 -2.66 -1.95
N SER A 105 15.80 -3.09 -1.91
CA SER A 105 15.44 -4.50 -1.62
C SER A 105 15.23 -5.35 -2.86
N GLY A 106 15.18 -4.74 -4.06
CA GLY A 106 14.91 -5.45 -5.31
C GLY A 106 13.50 -6.05 -5.40
N SER A 107 12.55 -5.53 -4.61
CA SER A 107 11.17 -6.02 -4.62
C SER A 107 10.37 -5.46 -5.80
N ASP A 108 9.24 -6.12 -6.12
CA ASP A 108 8.29 -5.69 -7.18
C ASP A 108 7.38 -4.53 -6.77
N THR A 109 7.66 -3.89 -5.64
CA THR A 109 6.82 -2.81 -5.06
C THR A 109 6.68 -1.61 -5.98
N VAL A 110 7.72 -1.28 -6.74
CA VAL A 110 7.64 -0.18 -7.74
C VAL A 110 6.52 -0.49 -8.75
N ASP A 111 6.51 -1.69 -9.31
CA ASP A 111 5.51 -2.08 -10.32
C ASP A 111 4.10 -2.12 -9.76
N LYS A 112 3.95 -2.46 -8.49
CA LYS A 112 2.66 -2.45 -7.80
C LYS A 112 2.13 -1.04 -7.51
N LEU A 113 3.02 -0.07 -7.23
CA LEU A 113 2.63 1.24 -6.70
C LEU A 113 2.74 2.38 -7.73
N LYS A 114 3.54 2.27 -8.78
CA LYS A 114 3.83 3.37 -9.73
C LYS A 114 2.58 4.06 -10.29
N ASP A 115 1.53 3.29 -10.56
CA ASP A 115 0.28 3.82 -11.12
C ASP A 115 -0.67 4.43 -10.07
N LEU A 116 -0.32 4.29 -8.79
CA LEU A 116 -1.08 4.83 -7.65
C LEU A 116 -0.51 6.14 -7.12
N ILE A 117 0.67 6.55 -7.59
CA ILE A 117 1.36 7.75 -7.09
C ILE A 117 0.82 8.99 -7.79
N LEU A 118 0.54 10.03 -7.02
CA LEU A 118 0.15 11.34 -7.54
C LEU A 118 1.29 12.36 -7.39
N PHE A 119 1.36 13.26 -8.35
CA PHE A 119 2.28 14.38 -8.39
C PHE A 119 1.52 15.67 -8.68
N LEU A 120 1.95 16.76 -8.07
CA LEU A 120 1.38 18.08 -8.39
C LEU A 120 1.87 18.51 -9.78
N SER A 121 0.93 18.74 -10.68
CA SER A 121 1.23 19.26 -12.00
C SER A 121 1.30 20.78 -11.96
N SER A 122 2.45 21.37 -12.31
CA SER A 122 2.59 22.84 -12.43
C SER A 122 1.71 23.42 -13.52
N LYS A 123 1.46 22.67 -14.59
CA LYS A 123 0.61 23.09 -15.72
C LYS A 123 -0.87 23.12 -15.35
N GLU A 124 -1.35 22.15 -14.57
CA GLU A 124 -2.77 22.01 -14.26
C GLU A 124 -3.14 22.49 -12.85
N GLY A 125 -2.14 22.76 -12.01
CA GLY A 125 -2.36 23.15 -10.61
C GLY A 125 -3.03 22.09 -9.73
N LYS A 126 -3.05 20.82 -10.20
CA LYS A 126 -3.71 19.70 -9.51
C LYS A 126 -2.86 18.47 -9.45
N LEU A 127 -3.27 17.49 -8.63
CA LEU A 127 -2.64 16.18 -8.54
C LEU A 127 -2.93 15.35 -9.80
N VAL A 128 -1.90 14.71 -10.35
CA VAL A 128 -2.00 13.85 -11.54
C VAL A 128 -1.15 12.59 -11.37
N THR A 129 -1.53 11.51 -12.03
CA THR A 129 -0.69 10.32 -12.18
C THR A 129 0.36 10.54 -13.29
N LEU A 130 1.41 9.70 -13.31
CA LEU A 130 2.36 9.70 -14.44
C LEU A 130 1.67 9.35 -15.75
N LYS A 131 0.68 8.47 -15.72
CA LYS A 131 -0.09 8.10 -16.92
C LYS A 131 -0.85 9.31 -17.48
N GLU A 132 -1.59 10.05 -16.66
CA GLU A 132 -2.27 11.29 -17.06
C GLU A 132 -1.31 12.34 -17.58
N TYR A 133 -0.11 12.43 -17.00
CA TYR A 133 0.94 13.31 -17.50
C TYR A 133 1.38 12.91 -18.93
N VAL A 134 1.65 11.63 -19.15
CA VAL A 134 2.11 11.12 -20.45
C VAL A 134 1.02 11.27 -21.54
N GLU A 135 -0.25 10.99 -21.20
CA GLU A 135 -1.38 11.11 -22.13
C GLU A 135 -1.57 12.53 -22.67
N ARG A 136 -1.17 13.55 -21.91
CA ARG A 136 -1.27 14.97 -22.34
C ARG A 136 0.04 15.55 -22.92
N MET A 137 1.12 14.75 -22.96
CA MET A 137 2.38 15.22 -23.52
C MET A 137 2.23 15.54 -25.02
N PRO A 138 2.81 16.65 -25.51
CA PRO A 138 2.93 16.87 -26.95
C PRO A 138 3.73 15.73 -27.60
N GLU A 139 3.44 15.40 -28.86
CA GLU A 139 4.16 14.34 -29.59
C GLU A 139 5.68 14.57 -29.67
N SER A 140 6.10 15.83 -29.66
CA SER A 140 7.52 16.23 -29.66
C SER A 140 8.21 15.97 -28.32
N GLN A 141 7.47 15.86 -27.22
CA GLN A 141 8.03 15.62 -25.90
C GLN A 141 8.26 14.13 -25.68
N LYS A 142 9.49 13.75 -25.32
CA LYS A 142 9.89 12.34 -25.12
C LYS A 142 10.25 12.02 -23.66
N LYS A 143 10.22 13.00 -22.77
CA LYS A 143 10.64 12.85 -21.38
C LYS A 143 9.62 13.51 -20.44
N ILE A 144 9.50 12.94 -19.23
CA ILE A 144 8.78 13.56 -18.12
C ILE A 144 9.73 14.56 -17.45
N TYR A 145 9.27 15.81 -17.29
CA TYR A 145 10.00 16.84 -16.56
C TYR A 145 9.45 16.95 -15.15
N TYR A 146 10.34 17.03 -14.17
CA TYR A 146 9.97 17.21 -12.76
C TYR A 146 10.89 18.22 -12.09
N ALA A 147 10.37 18.87 -11.05
CA ALA A 147 11.14 19.70 -10.15
C ALA A 147 10.97 19.15 -8.71
N THR A 148 12.03 19.24 -7.93
CA THR A 148 11.98 19.01 -6.49
C THR A 148 11.79 20.35 -5.79
N ALA A 149 10.91 20.36 -4.77
CA ALA A 149 10.72 21.50 -3.89
C ALA A 149 11.78 21.51 -2.80
#